data_80320787d033e34b710762e189cd7f9c
#
_entry.id   80320787d033e34b710762e189cd7f9c
#
_cell.length_a   1.000
_cell.length_b   1.000
_cell.length_c   1.000
_cell.angle_alpha   90.00
_cell.angle_beta   90.00
_cell.angle_gamma   90.00
#
_symmetry.space_group_name_H-M   'P 1'
#
loop_
_entity.id
_entity.type
_entity.pdbx_description
1 polymer ?
#
loop_
_entity_poly.entity_id
_entity_poly.type
_entity_poly.pdbx_seq_one_letter_code
_entity_poly.pdbx_strand_id
1 'polypeptide(L)'
;MTWPVPQPADIVWCYVPYLRPDGSVPLVRHPALVVAVNEKEGWVEVAVMGGTSYRKPDQAGIKRARRAWDLLLETADPWFAATGLHNDTLFHLERRYFLPYTPVHFFAPAGGTPKLGILDGRHKGLIERYSRARQAAEREKKRIKKSSK
;
A
#
# COMPACT_ATOMS: atom_id res chain seq x y z
N MET A 1 -19.80 4.01 13.93
CA MET A 1 -18.65 3.49 14.68
C MET A 1 -17.37 4.00 14.06
N THR A 2 -16.55 4.59 14.89
CA THR A 2 -15.31 5.23 14.42
C THR A 2 -14.10 4.35 14.75
N TRP A 3 -13.33 3.97 13.76
CA TRP A 3 -12.08 3.26 13.99
C TRP A 3 -11.02 4.24 14.47
N PRO A 4 -10.01 3.78 15.25
CA PRO A 4 -8.86 4.60 15.54
C PRO A 4 -8.16 5.04 14.25
N VAL A 5 -7.70 6.27 14.22
CA VAL A 5 -6.98 6.80 13.06
C VAL A 5 -5.70 6.01 12.84
N PRO A 6 -5.45 5.49 11.63
CA PRO A 6 -4.23 4.75 11.37
C PRO A 6 -3.02 5.68 11.35
N GLN A 7 -1.84 5.10 11.43
CA GLN A 7 -0.58 5.82 11.40
C GLN A 7 0.27 5.36 10.20
N PRO A 8 1.16 6.21 9.69
CA PRO A 8 2.14 5.76 8.69
C PRO A 8 2.89 4.52 9.15
N ALA A 9 3.08 3.58 8.26
CA ALA A 9 3.63 2.25 8.45
C ALA A 9 2.66 1.22 9.03
N ASP A 10 1.43 1.59 9.32
CA ASP A 10 0.38 0.59 9.59
C ASP A 10 0.08 -0.19 8.31
N ILE A 11 -0.19 -1.49 8.47
CA ILE A 11 -0.69 -2.35 7.40
C ILE A 11 -2.15 -2.63 7.67
N VAL A 12 -3.00 -2.35 6.68
CA VAL A 12 -4.46 -2.38 6.83
C VAL A 12 -5.11 -3.18 5.70
N TRP A 13 -6.31 -3.71 5.94
CA TRP A 13 -7.14 -4.28 4.88
C TRP A 13 -7.84 -3.16 4.11
N CYS A 14 -7.63 -3.12 2.81
CA CYS A 14 -8.16 -2.07 1.94
C CYS A 14 -8.73 -2.68 0.66
N TYR A 15 -9.85 -2.14 0.19
CA TYR A 15 -10.36 -2.44 -1.15
C TYR A 15 -9.58 -1.58 -2.15
N VAL A 16 -8.34 -1.99 -2.43
CA VAL A 16 -7.46 -1.24 -3.34
C VAL A 16 -8.09 -1.22 -4.74
N PRO A 17 -8.24 -0.04 -5.37
CA PRO A 17 -8.93 0.05 -6.66
C PRO A 17 -8.03 -0.40 -7.83
N TYR A 18 -7.64 -1.66 -7.81
CA TYR A 18 -6.89 -2.27 -8.91
C TYR A 18 -7.80 -2.43 -10.13
N LEU A 19 -7.41 -1.81 -11.23
CA LEU A 19 -8.15 -1.87 -12.49
C LEU A 19 -7.88 -3.21 -13.19
N ARG A 20 -8.95 -3.92 -13.56
CA ARG A 20 -8.86 -5.11 -14.40
C ARG A 20 -8.73 -4.71 -15.88
N PRO A 21 -8.23 -5.61 -16.75
CA PRO A 21 -8.13 -5.33 -18.17
C PRO A 21 -9.46 -4.96 -18.83
N ASP A 22 -10.59 -5.44 -18.30
CA ASP A 22 -11.93 -5.11 -18.81
C ASP A 22 -12.46 -3.75 -18.33
N GLY A 23 -11.67 -3.01 -17.55
CA GLY A 23 -12.05 -1.71 -17.00
C GLY A 23 -12.80 -1.78 -15.67
N SER A 24 -13.12 -2.96 -15.17
CA SER A 24 -13.80 -3.11 -13.88
C SER A 24 -12.83 -3.02 -12.71
N VAL A 25 -13.34 -2.58 -11.54
CA VAL A 25 -12.59 -2.55 -10.29
C VAL A 25 -13.26 -3.56 -9.35
N PRO A 26 -12.62 -4.70 -9.05
CA PRO A 26 -13.22 -5.70 -8.18
C PRO A 26 -13.22 -5.23 -6.73
N LEU A 27 -14.26 -5.55 -5.98
CA LEU A 27 -14.33 -5.31 -4.55
C LEU A 27 -13.64 -6.47 -3.81
N VAL A 28 -12.32 -6.48 -3.82
CA VAL A 28 -11.50 -7.50 -3.16
C VAL A 28 -10.54 -6.81 -2.20
N ARG A 29 -10.50 -7.28 -0.97
CA ARG A 29 -9.59 -6.75 0.03
C ARG A 29 -8.15 -7.17 -0.24
N HIS A 30 -7.25 -6.23 -0.09
CA HIS A 30 -5.81 -6.44 -0.17
C HIS A 30 -5.14 -5.83 1.06
N PRO A 31 -4.00 -6.35 1.49
CA PRO A 31 -3.20 -5.60 2.43
C PRO A 31 -2.70 -4.33 1.77
N ALA A 32 -2.67 -3.25 2.52
CA ALA A 32 -2.18 -1.96 2.03
C ALA A 32 -1.33 -1.30 3.10
N LEU A 33 -0.27 -0.63 2.66
CA LEU A 33 0.64 0.08 3.53
C LEU A 33 0.20 1.53 3.63
N VAL A 34 -0.05 2.01 4.84
CA VAL A 34 -0.37 3.42 5.09
C VAL A 34 0.92 4.22 5.02
N VAL A 35 0.94 5.24 4.15
CA VAL A 35 2.11 6.11 3.97
C VAL A 35 1.88 7.54 4.43
N ALA A 36 0.64 8.00 4.47
CA ALA A 36 0.29 9.31 4.98
C ALA A 36 -1.15 9.31 5.48
N VAL A 37 -1.42 10.18 6.44
CA VAL A 37 -2.76 10.36 7.00
C VAL A 37 -3.04 11.86 7.03
N ASN A 38 -4.15 12.28 6.43
CA ASN A 38 -4.56 13.68 6.38
C ASN A 38 -5.91 13.82 7.06
N GLU A 39 -5.94 14.51 8.18
CA GLU A 39 -7.18 14.82 8.86
C GLU A 39 -7.86 15.99 8.16
N LYS A 40 -9.07 15.75 7.69
CA LYS A 40 -9.93 16.73 7.06
C LYS A 40 -11.06 17.10 8.03
N GLU A 41 -11.78 18.17 7.73
CA GLU A 41 -12.91 18.56 8.54
C GLU A 41 -14.03 17.50 8.45
N GLY A 42 -14.22 16.76 9.53
CA GLY A 42 -15.24 15.73 9.63
C GLY A 42 -14.89 14.36 9.03
N TRP A 43 -13.67 14.17 8.47
CA TRP A 43 -13.25 12.89 7.92
C TRP A 43 -11.73 12.74 7.84
N VAL A 44 -11.28 11.54 7.60
CA VAL A 44 -9.84 11.22 7.50
C VAL A 44 -9.55 10.66 6.12
N GLU A 45 -8.55 11.22 5.45
CA GLU A 45 -8.02 10.70 4.20
C GLU A 45 -6.75 9.92 4.49
N VAL A 46 -6.64 8.73 3.90
CA VAL A 46 -5.46 7.88 4.05
C VAL A 46 -4.82 7.65 2.69
N ALA A 47 -3.53 7.91 2.61
CA ALA A 47 -2.75 7.54 1.44
C ALA A 47 -2.17 6.14 1.66
N VAL A 48 -2.47 5.21 0.75
CA VAL A 48 -2.05 3.81 0.85
C VAL A 48 -1.34 3.35 -0.41
N MET A 49 -0.45 2.39 -0.22
CA MET A 49 0.18 1.63 -1.30
C MET A 49 -0.31 0.19 -1.20
N GLY A 50 -0.86 -0.33 -2.30
CA GLY A 50 -1.46 -1.67 -2.29
C GLY A 50 -0.43 -2.78 -2.29
N GLY A 51 -0.77 -3.90 -1.64
CA GLY A 51 0.03 -5.11 -1.61
C GLY A 51 -0.64 -6.25 -2.37
N THR A 52 0.18 -7.14 -2.93
CA THR A 52 -0.27 -8.37 -3.57
C THR A 52 0.60 -9.53 -3.12
N SER A 53 0.06 -10.74 -3.17
CA SER A 53 0.84 -11.93 -2.89
C SER A 53 2.01 -12.03 -3.86
N TYR A 54 3.21 -12.24 -3.34
CA TYR A 54 4.42 -12.39 -4.18
C TYR A 54 4.35 -13.65 -5.03
N ARG A 55 3.80 -14.74 -4.46
CA ARG A 55 3.56 -15.97 -5.21
C ARG A 55 2.16 -15.93 -5.80
N LYS A 56 2.05 -16.23 -7.11
CA LYS A 56 0.74 -16.27 -7.78
C LYS A 56 -0.08 -17.42 -7.21
N PRO A 57 -1.33 -17.17 -6.73
CA PRO A 57 -2.13 -18.22 -6.09
C PRO A 57 -2.42 -19.42 -6.98
N ASP A 58 -2.63 -19.19 -8.29
CA ASP A 58 -3.01 -20.23 -9.26
C ASP A 58 -1.82 -21.00 -9.83
N GLN A 59 -0.60 -20.59 -9.47
CA GLN A 59 0.64 -21.13 -10.02
C GLN A 59 1.65 -21.29 -8.89
N ALA A 60 1.46 -22.30 -8.06
CA ALA A 60 2.31 -22.57 -6.91
C ALA A 60 3.79 -22.57 -7.30
N GLY A 61 4.59 -21.80 -6.60
CA GLY A 61 6.01 -21.67 -6.85
C GLY A 61 6.40 -20.63 -7.90
N ILE A 62 5.45 -20.08 -8.66
CA ILE A 62 5.74 -19.00 -9.60
C ILE A 62 5.60 -17.67 -8.89
N LYS A 63 6.69 -16.90 -8.85
CA LYS A 63 6.75 -15.60 -8.22
C LYS A 63 6.32 -14.52 -9.22
N ARG A 64 5.66 -13.48 -8.71
CA ARG A 64 5.34 -12.30 -9.52
C ARG A 64 6.62 -11.56 -9.88
N ALA A 65 6.63 -10.91 -11.04
CA ALA A 65 7.74 -10.04 -11.42
C ALA A 65 7.86 -8.89 -10.38
N ARG A 66 9.09 -8.66 -9.93
CA ARG A 66 9.39 -7.59 -8.99
C ARG A 66 9.93 -6.39 -9.75
N ARG A 67 9.31 -5.22 -9.49
CA ARG A 67 9.75 -3.94 -10.04
C ARG A 67 10.73 -3.26 -9.08
N ALA A 68 11.50 -2.29 -9.58
CA ALA A 68 12.47 -1.56 -8.78
C ALA A 68 11.86 -0.84 -7.57
N TRP A 69 10.58 -0.45 -7.68
CA TRP A 69 9.86 0.28 -6.64
C TRP A 69 8.96 -0.62 -5.77
N ASP A 70 9.13 -1.91 -5.85
CA ASP A 70 8.35 -2.85 -5.04
C ASP A 70 9.09 -3.16 -3.75
N LEU A 71 8.35 -3.13 -2.65
CA LEU A 71 8.84 -3.57 -1.34
C LEU A 71 8.39 -5.01 -1.12
N LEU A 72 9.33 -5.93 -1.03
CA LEU A 72 9.05 -7.34 -0.75
C LEU A 72 9.20 -7.62 0.74
N LEU A 73 8.14 -8.16 1.35
CA LEU A 73 8.16 -8.68 2.70
C LEU A 73 8.02 -10.19 2.65
N GLU A 74 9.01 -10.90 3.20
CA GLU A 74 9.06 -12.37 3.14
C GLU A 74 8.81 -13.00 4.50
N THR A 75 8.11 -14.14 4.51
CA THR A 75 7.76 -14.88 5.74
C THR A 75 8.99 -15.31 6.53
N ALA A 76 10.14 -15.47 5.87
CA ALA A 76 11.39 -15.85 6.52
C ALA A 76 12.02 -14.69 7.31
N ASP A 77 11.57 -13.46 7.12
CA ASP A 77 12.13 -12.30 7.80
C ASP A 77 11.70 -12.26 9.28
N PRO A 78 12.61 -11.94 10.22
CA PRO A 78 12.27 -11.91 11.65
C PRO A 78 11.17 -10.91 12.01
N TRP A 79 11.01 -9.84 11.25
CA TRP A 79 10.01 -8.80 11.49
C TRP A 79 8.66 -9.09 10.82
N PHE A 80 8.54 -10.19 10.09
CA PHE A 80 7.33 -10.49 9.31
C PHE A 80 6.09 -10.66 10.20
N ALA A 81 6.24 -11.28 11.36
CA ALA A 81 5.12 -11.55 12.26
C ALA A 81 4.38 -10.28 12.68
N ALA A 82 5.09 -9.17 12.90
CA ALA A 82 4.50 -7.90 13.33
C ALA A 82 3.60 -7.27 12.24
N THR A 83 3.76 -7.67 10.98
CA THR A 83 2.96 -7.14 9.87
C THR A 83 1.54 -7.67 9.84
N GLY A 84 1.27 -8.79 10.50
CA GLY A 84 -0.02 -9.48 10.42
C GLY A 84 -0.31 -10.16 9.09
N LEU A 85 0.64 -10.15 8.18
CA LEU A 85 0.51 -10.83 6.87
C LEU A 85 0.70 -12.34 7.01
N HIS A 86 0.12 -13.11 6.08
CA HIS A 86 0.22 -14.57 6.09
C HIS A 86 1.15 -15.12 5.01
N ASN A 87 1.38 -14.34 3.96
CA ASN A 87 2.17 -14.77 2.79
C ASN A 87 3.17 -13.69 2.42
N ASP A 88 4.23 -14.09 1.70
CA ASP A 88 5.15 -13.14 1.08
C ASP A 88 4.36 -12.13 0.28
N THR A 89 4.61 -10.85 0.50
CA THR A 89 3.80 -9.76 -0.04
C THR A 89 4.68 -8.72 -0.71
N LEU A 90 4.27 -8.28 -1.90
CA LEU A 90 4.84 -7.15 -2.60
C LEU A 90 3.95 -5.92 -2.40
N PHE A 91 4.52 -4.83 -1.89
CA PHE A 91 3.87 -3.54 -1.88
C PHE A 91 4.37 -2.69 -3.05
N HIS A 92 3.43 -2.15 -3.82
CA HIS A 92 3.74 -1.38 -5.04
C HIS A 92 3.92 0.09 -4.67
N LEU A 93 5.17 0.50 -4.39
CA LEU A 93 5.48 1.84 -3.90
C LEU A 93 5.36 2.93 -4.96
N GLU A 94 5.21 2.58 -6.21
CA GLU A 94 5.08 3.53 -7.33
C GLU A 94 3.68 4.17 -7.43
N ARG A 95 2.68 3.61 -6.77
CA ARG A 95 1.30 4.08 -6.88
C ARG A 95 0.67 4.27 -5.51
N ARG A 96 0.19 5.47 -5.27
CA ARG A 96 -0.55 5.83 -4.07
C ARG A 96 -2.03 6.00 -4.38
N TYR A 97 -2.87 5.55 -3.47
CA TYR A 97 -4.31 5.76 -3.51
C TYR A 97 -4.70 6.61 -2.30
N PHE A 98 -5.45 7.68 -2.55
CA PHE A 98 -5.94 8.57 -1.51
C PHE A 98 -7.40 8.27 -1.27
N LEU A 99 -7.72 7.65 -0.13
CA LEU A 99 -9.04 7.12 0.13
C LEU A 99 -9.58 7.60 1.48
N PRO A 100 -10.88 7.93 1.57
CA PRO A 100 -11.51 8.15 2.88
C PRO A 100 -11.42 6.90 3.75
N TYR A 101 -11.10 7.08 5.04
CA TYR A 101 -10.98 5.96 5.97
C TYR A 101 -12.35 5.54 6.48
N THR A 102 -13.08 4.80 5.66
CA THR A 102 -14.46 4.38 5.89
C THR A 102 -14.66 2.93 5.45
N PRO A 103 -15.75 2.27 5.89
CA PRO A 103 -16.07 0.90 5.47
C PRO A 103 -16.27 0.72 3.95
N VAL A 104 -16.46 1.81 3.21
CA VAL A 104 -16.55 1.75 1.73
C VAL A 104 -15.21 1.35 1.13
N HIS A 105 -14.10 1.80 1.71
CA HIS A 105 -12.77 1.61 1.15
C HIS A 105 -11.88 0.66 1.97
N PHE A 106 -12.25 0.38 3.22
CA PHE A 106 -11.44 -0.43 4.12
C PHE A 106 -12.29 -1.54 4.75
N PHE A 107 -11.68 -2.72 4.87
CA PHE A 107 -12.33 -3.88 5.47
C PHE A 107 -11.89 -4.04 6.92
N ALA A 108 -12.87 -4.27 7.81
CA ALA A 108 -12.61 -4.64 9.18
C ALA A 108 -13.32 -5.97 9.51
N PRO A 109 -12.63 -6.92 10.14
CA PRO A 109 -13.31 -8.11 10.65
C PRO A 109 -14.34 -7.72 11.72
N ALA A 110 -15.33 -8.57 11.93
CA ALA A 110 -16.40 -8.29 12.90
C ALA A 110 -15.81 -7.98 14.29
N GLY A 111 -16.19 -6.83 14.85
CA GLY A 111 -15.69 -6.36 16.15
C GLY A 111 -14.26 -5.83 16.14
N GLY A 112 -13.63 -5.73 14.96
CA GLY A 112 -12.24 -5.29 14.82
C GLY A 112 -12.11 -3.98 14.05
N THR A 113 -10.87 -3.70 13.65
CA THR A 113 -10.50 -2.56 12.81
C THR A 113 -9.79 -3.06 11.56
N PRO A 114 -9.55 -2.19 10.55
CA PRO A 114 -8.81 -2.60 9.37
C PRO A 114 -7.36 -2.97 9.61
N LYS A 115 -6.79 -2.63 10.76
CA LYS A 115 -5.37 -2.83 11.03
C LYS A 115 -5.00 -4.30 11.11
N LEU A 116 -4.05 -4.72 10.27
CA LEU A 116 -3.42 -6.04 10.30
C LEU A 116 -2.20 -6.08 11.22
N GLY A 117 -1.37 -5.05 11.13
CA GLY A 117 -0.12 -4.98 11.86
C GLY A 117 0.66 -3.73 11.48
N ILE A 118 1.97 -3.77 11.67
CA ILE A 118 2.86 -2.65 11.42
C ILE A 118 4.07 -3.08 10.61
N LEU A 119 4.63 -2.14 9.85
CA LEU A 119 5.90 -2.33 9.17
C LEU A 119 7.04 -1.99 10.13
N ASP A 120 8.07 -2.83 10.14
CA ASP A 120 9.28 -2.61 10.95
C ASP A 120 9.97 -1.29 10.57
N GLY A 121 10.53 -0.60 11.56
CA GLY A 121 11.21 0.68 11.36
C GLY A 121 12.36 0.65 10.36
N ARG A 122 12.97 -0.51 10.12
CA ARG A 122 14.01 -0.68 9.10
C ARG A 122 13.52 -0.37 7.69
N HIS A 123 12.24 -0.59 7.42
CA HIS A 123 11.63 -0.36 6.11
C HIS A 123 11.09 1.05 5.95
N LYS A 124 10.88 1.79 7.05
CA LYS A 124 10.36 3.17 6.98
C LYS A 124 11.28 4.08 6.17
N GLY A 125 12.58 4.03 6.44
CA GLY A 125 13.55 4.82 5.69
C GLY A 125 13.60 4.49 4.20
N LEU A 126 13.39 3.23 3.85
CA LEU A 126 13.31 2.79 2.47
C LEU A 126 12.12 3.41 1.75
N ILE A 127 10.95 3.42 2.39
CA ILE A 127 9.74 4.02 1.84
C ILE A 127 9.93 5.52 1.62
N GLU A 128 10.51 6.22 2.59
CA GLU A 128 10.79 7.64 2.47
C GLU A 128 11.75 7.95 1.32
N ARG A 129 12.78 7.13 1.15
CA ARG A 129 13.73 7.29 0.03
C ARG A 129 13.05 7.08 -1.31
N TYR A 130 12.20 6.07 -1.45
CA TYR A 130 11.43 5.84 -2.67
C TYR A 130 10.49 6.99 -2.97
N SER A 131 9.79 7.50 -1.96
CA SER A 131 8.90 8.64 -2.12
C SER A 131 9.63 9.88 -2.62
N ARG A 132 10.80 10.18 -2.04
CA ARG A 132 11.63 11.32 -2.45
C ARG A 132 12.18 11.14 -3.87
N ALA A 133 12.65 9.95 -4.21
CA ALA A 133 13.16 9.66 -5.54
C ALA A 133 12.06 9.77 -6.60
N ARG A 134 10.86 9.32 -6.29
CA ARG A 134 9.69 9.46 -7.18
C ARG A 134 9.32 10.91 -7.39
N GLN A 135 9.29 11.71 -6.33
CA GLN A 135 9.01 13.14 -6.43
C GLN A 135 10.06 13.87 -7.28
N ALA A 136 11.33 13.54 -7.09
CA ALA A 136 12.41 14.10 -7.89
C ALA A 136 12.27 13.74 -9.38
N ALA A 137 11.92 12.50 -9.69
CA ALA A 137 11.69 12.04 -11.05
C ALA A 137 10.50 12.76 -11.70
N GLU A 138 9.43 12.99 -10.96
CA GLU A 138 8.27 13.73 -11.45
C GLU A 138 8.59 15.20 -11.73
N ARG A 139 9.38 15.84 -10.85
CA ARG A 139 9.86 17.22 -11.07
C ARG A 139 10.74 17.31 -12.31
N GLU A 140 11.63 16.35 -12.51
CA GLU A 140 12.51 16.30 -13.68
C GLU A 140 11.71 16.14 -14.97
N LYS A 141 10.68 15.28 -14.98
CA LYS A 141 9.78 15.14 -16.13
C LYS A 141 9.07 16.45 -16.45
N LYS A 142 8.59 17.18 -15.45
CA LYS A 142 7.94 18.47 -15.61
C LYS A 142 8.92 19.52 -16.18
N ARG A 143 10.16 19.52 -15.69
CA ARG A 143 11.20 20.43 -16.17
C ARG A 143 11.53 20.19 -17.63
N ILE A 144 11.71 18.94 -18.02
CA ILE A 144 11.99 18.55 -19.41
C ILE A 144 10.82 18.94 -20.34
N LYS A 145 9.59 18.69 -19.90
CA LYS A 145 8.39 19.03 -20.66
C LYS A 145 8.27 20.55 -20.89
N LYS A 146 8.63 21.37 -19.90
CA LYS A 146 8.64 22.84 -20.04
C LYS A 146 9.72 23.32 -20.99
N SER A 147 10.92 22.72 -20.98
CA SER A 147 12.02 23.14 -21.84
C SER A 147 11.89 22.70 -23.29
N SER A 148 11.00 21.73 -23.59
CA SER A 148 10.75 21.25 -24.96
C SER A 148 9.67 22.02 -25.71
N LYS A 149 9.08 23.06 -25.09
CA LYS A 149 8.08 23.91 -25.71
C LYS A 149 8.71 25.11 -26.41
#